data_274bd947c08b4c79e7c1b7efc0924bc3
#
_entry.id   274bd947c08b4c79e7c1b7efc0924bc3
#
_cell.length_a   1.000
_cell.length_b   1.000
_cell.length_c   1.000
_cell.angle_alpha   90.00
_cell.angle_beta   90.00
_cell.angle_gamma   90.00
#
_symmetry.space_group_name_H-M   'P 1'
#
loop_
_entity.id
_entity.type
_entity.pdbx_description
1 polymer ?
#
loop_
_entity_poly.entity_id
_entity_poly.type
_entity_poly.pdbx_seq_one_letter_code
_entity_poly.pdbx_strand_id
1 'polypeptide(L)'
;MKTYSEFMLECSQVDESSLSRIKSKSDKGGMAVISGSRGDKSKKENKARAKQQDKDIKGKGLPGATKVSGRWDEKDDNTGKTTKVKERSHVVTSGKKGKRAFKKAVKSLGKKYGQDAVLTQTKKPGTVSATRKGGLGKDSQGRNVKRIKAGKFKPGQTSPEGDTQIKKKTFAYKK
;
A
#
# COMPACT_ATOMS: atom_id res chain seq x y z
N MET A 1 -25.76 -25.80 -18.39
CA MET A 1 -25.98 -24.37 -18.09
C MET A 1 -25.73 -24.19 -16.60
N LYS A 2 -24.82 -23.30 -16.18
CA LYS A 2 -24.60 -23.05 -14.76
C LYS A 2 -25.78 -22.27 -14.18
N THR A 3 -26.19 -22.62 -12.97
CA THR A 3 -27.26 -21.91 -12.26
C THR A 3 -26.75 -20.55 -11.75
N TYR A 4 -27.66 -19.62 -11.48
CA TYR A 4 -27.30 -18.30 -10.93
C TYR A 4 -26.55 -18.41 -9.59
N SER A 5 -26.92 -19.41 -8.77
CA SER A 5 -26.24 -19.68 -7.50
C SER A 5 -24.81 -20.18 -7.68
N GLU A 6 -24.53 -21.04 -8.68
CA GLU A 6 -23.18 -21.48 -9.02
C GLU A 6 -22.34 -20.33 -9.56
N PHE A 7 -22.92 -19.45 -10.40
CA PHE A 7 -22.25 -18.24 -10.88
C PHE A 7 -21.93 -17.29 -9.73
N MET A 8 -22.84 -17.07 -8.79
CA MET A 8 -22.61 -16.23 -7.61
C MET A 8 -21.57 -16.83 -6.67
N LEU A 9 -21.52 -18.15 -6.53
CA LEU A 9 -20.51 -18.85 -5.74
C LEU A 9 -19.10 -18.70 -6.38
N GLU A 10 -19.00 -18.84 -7.69
CA GLU A 10 -17.74 -18.59 -8.42
C GLU A 10 -17.31 -17.12 -8.31
N CYS A 11 -18.24 -16.17 -8.42
CA CYS A 11 -17.94 -14.74 -8.22
C CYS A 11 -17.47 -14.45 -6.79
N SER A 12 -18.03 -15.10 -5.77
CA SER A 12 -17.59 -14.95 -4.37
C SER A 12 -16.21 -15.59 -4.14
N GLN A 13 -15.92 -16.73 -4.76
CA GLN A 13 -14.60 -17.37 -4.71
C GLN A 13 -13.52 -16.54 -5.43
N VAL A 14 -13.88 -15.88 -6.54
CA VAL A 14 -12.97 -14.96 -7.23
C VAL A 14 -12.64 -13.74 -6.37
N ASP A 15 -13.56 -13.28 -5.54
CA ASP A 15 -13.36 -12.15 -4.62
C ASP A 15 -12.51 -12.52 -3.39
N GLU A 16 -12.62 -13.72 -2.85
CA GLU A 16 -11.69 -14.25 -1.86
C GLU A 16 -10.28 -14.41 -2.43
N SER A 17 -10.15 -14.73 -3.71
CA SER A 17 -8.88 -14.96 -4.38
C SER A 17 -7.96 -13.73 -4.41
N SER A 18 -8.48 -12.49 -4.31
CA SER A 18 -7.64 -11.28 -4.39
C SER A 18 -6.84 -11.02 -3.11
N LEU A 19 -7.47 -11.04 -1.94
CA LEU A 19 -6.79 -10.88 -0.64
C LEU A 19 -5.93 -12.08 -0.29
N SER A 20 -6.45 -13.30 -0.49
CA SER A 20 -5.71 -14.55 -0.27
C SER A 20 -4.48 -14.64 -1.17
N ARG A 21 -4.60 -14.22 -2.43
CA ARG A 21 -3.48 -14.17 -3.38
C ARG A 21 -2.44 -13.15 -2.95
N ILE A 22 -2.85 -11.96 -2.51
CA ILE A 22 -1.92 -10.93 -1.99
C ILE A 22 -1.23 -11.46 -0.74
N LYS A 23 -1.98 -12.06 0.19
CA LYS A 23 -1.42 -12.66 1.40
C LYS A 23 -0.40 -13.75 1.07
N SER A 24 -0.75 -14.72 0.25
CA SER A 24 0.15 -15.79 -0.18
C SER A 24 1.43 -15.26 -0.84
N LYS A 25 1.31 -14.29 -1.75
CA LYS A 25 2.47 -13.67 -2.40
C LYS A 25 3.30 -12.83 -1.43
N SER A 26 2.66 -12.18 -0.45
CA SER A 26 3.34 -11.45 0.62
C SER A 26 4.19 -12.40 1.49
N ASP A 27 3.60 -13.53 1.87
CA ASP A 27 4.26 -14.53 2.72
C ASP A 27 5.45 -15.20 2.00
N LYS A 28 5.33 -15.43 0.68
CA LYS A 28 6.38 -16.05 -0.14
C LYS A 28 7.53 -15.10 -0.50
N GLY A 29 7.23 -13.89 -0.89
CA GLY A 29 8.22 -12.97 -1.47
C GLY A 29 8.23 -11.58 -0.87
N GLY A 30 7.08 -10.98 -0.77
CA GLY A 30 6.88 -9.65 -0.25
C GLY A 30 5.82 -8.85 -1.01
N MET A 31 5.26 -7.87 -0.31
CA MET A 31 4.34 -6.89 -0.86
C MET A 31 4.71 -5.48 -0.43
N ALA A 32 4.20 -4.51 -1.14
CA ALA A 32 4.29 -3.09 -0.78
C ALA A 32 2.98 -2.38 -1.10
N VAL A 33 2.68 -1.35 -0.34
CA VAL A 33 1.61 -0.40 -0.64
C VAL A 33 2.26 0.92 -1.00
N ILE A 34 1.93 1.42 -2.19
CA ILE A 34 2.42 2.69 -2.73
C ILE A 34 1.26 3.49 -3.31
N SER A 35 1.30 4.80 -3.18
CA SER A 35 0.31 5.71 -3.77
C SER A 35 0.95 6.63 -4.81
N GLY A 36 0.23 6.91 -5.88
CA GLY A 36 0.58 7.99 -6.82
C GLY A 36 -0.22 9.26 -6.54
N SER A 37 -1.22 9.18 -5.66
CA SER A 37 -2.10 10.31 -5.35
C SER A 37 -1.41 11.31 -4.44
N ARG A 38 -1.84 12.58 -4.53
CA ARG A 38 -1.41 13.67 -3.66
C ARG A 38 -2.61 14.57 -3.37
N GLY A 39 -2.68 15.10 -2.14
CA GLY A 39 -3.76 15.98 -1.71
C GLY A 39 -3.78 17.32 -2.47
N ASP A 40 -2.60 17.81 -2.89
CA ASP A 40 -2.43 19.06 -3.67
C ASP A 40 -2.77 18.92 -5.16
N LYS A 41 -3.21 17.74 -5.62
CA LYS A 41 -3.54 17.46 -7.02
C LYS A 41 -5.01 17.20 -7.24
N SER A 42 -5.52 17.63 -8.41
CA SER A 42 -6.89 17.37 -8.83
C SER A 42 -7.16 15.87 -9.01
N LYS A 43 -8.45 15.50 -8.99
CA LYS A 43 -8.88 14.10 -9.26
C LYS A 43 -8.40 13.60 -10.64
N LYS A 44 -8.37 14.48 -11.65
CA LYS A 44 -7.91 14.16 -13.02
C LYS A 44 -6.42 13.87 -13.04
N GLU A 45 -5.62 14.73 -12.41
CA GLU A 45 -4.17 14.53 -12.28
C GLU A 45 -3.83 13.26 -11.48
N ASN A 46 -4.49 13.04 -10.35
CA ASN A 46 -4.30 11.84 -9.55
C ASN A 46 -4.66 10.56 -10.31
N LYS A 47 -5.68 10.58 -11.18
CA LYS A 47 -6.02 9.48 -12.08
C LYS A 47 -4.92 9.22 -13.12
N ALA A 48 -4.35 10.29 -13.70
CA ALA A 48 -3.25 10.19 -14.66
C ALA A 48 -1.97 9.65 -13.99
N ARG A 49 -1.65 10.17 -12.80
CA ARG A 49 -0.52 9.70 -11.97
C ARG A 49 -0.64 8.22 -11.62
N ALA A 50 -1.84 7.76 -11.25
CA ALA A 50 -2.08 6.34 -10.95
C ALA A 50 -1.87 5.45 -12.19
N LYS A 51 -2.31 5.88 -13.38
CA LYS A 51 -2.04 5.16 -14.65
C LYS A 51 -0.54 5.11 -14.97
N GLN A 52 0.16 6.22 -14.77
CA GLN A 52 1.60 6.26 -15.00
C GLN A 52 2.35 5.39 -13.98
N GLN A 53 1.91 5.36 -12.73
CA GLN A 53 2.47 4.50 -11.70
C GLN A 53 2.34 3.01 -12.05
N ASP A 54 1.20 2.58 -12.62
CA ASP A 54 1.03 1.21 -13.13
C ASP A 54 2.08 0.85 -14.21
N LYS A 55 2.37 1.78 -15.15
CA LYS A 55 3.41 1.59 -16.17
C LYS A 55 4.80 1.50 -15.53
N ASP A 56 5.10 2.41 -14.61
CA ASP A 56 6.40 2.45 -13.93
C ASP A 56 6.66 1.21 -13.06
N ILE A 57 5.62 0.67 -12.42
CA ILE A 57 5.69 -0.59 -11.66
C ILE A 57 6.14 -1.72 -12.58
N LYS A 58 5.50 -1.85 -13.75
CA LYS A 58 5.88 -2.85 -14.76
C LYS A 58 7.28 -2.59 -15.31
N GLY A 59 7.62 -1.34 -15.60
CA GLY A 59 8.96 -0.93 -16.07
C GLY A 59 10.07 -1.22 -15.05
N LYS A 60 9.76 -1.33 -13.77
CA LYS A 60 10.70 -1.82 -12.75
C LYS A 60 10.79 -3.36 -12.70
N GLY A 61 10.12 -4.08 -13.62
CA GLY A 61 10.06 -5.54 -13.63
C GLY A 61 9.32 -6.13 -12.43
N LEU A 62 8.35 -5.39 -11.90
CA LEU A 62 7.43 -5.87 -10.87
C LEU A 62 6.15 -6.38 -11.53
N PRO A 63 5.45 -7.36 -10.94
CA PRO A 63 4.13 -7.76 -11.41
C PRO A 63 3.16 -6.58 -11.39
N GLY A 64 2.12 -6.64 -12.21
CA GLY A 64 1.05 -5.66 -12.21
C GLY A 64 0.47 -5.45 -10.80
N ALA A 65 0.11 -4.20 -10.51
CA ALA A 65 -0.39 -3.82 -9.20
C ALA A 65 -1.89 -4.09 -9.04
N THR A 66 -2.30 -4.42 -7.83
CA THR A 66 -3.72 -4.43 -7.44
C THR A 66 -4.11 -3.04 -6.93
N LYS A 67 -5.13 -2.45 -7.55
CA LYS A 67 -5.67 -1.14 -7.12
C LYS A 67 -6.44 -1.30 -5.83
N VAL A 68 -6.15 -0.43 -4.87
CA VAL A 68 -6.76 -0.41 -3.55
C VAL A 68 -7.11 1.02 -3.14
N SER A 69 -7.96 1.17 -2.15
CA SER A 69 -8.25 2.46 -1.52
C SER A 69 -7.67 2.45 -0.11
N GLY A 70 -6.70 3.29 0.14
CA GLY A 70 -6.19 3.57 1.48
C GLY A 70 -7.05 4.62 2.18
N ARG A 71 -7.24 4.47 3.48
CA ARG A 71 -7.84 5.45 4.37
C ARG A 71 -6.93 5.62 5.57
N TRP A 72 -6.66 6.85 5.94
CA TRP A 72 -5.90 7.18 7.14
C TRP A 72 -6.32 8.53 7.68
N ASP A 73 -5.96 8.76 8.90
CA ASP A 73 -6.18 10.02 9.58
C ASP A 73 -4.94 10.91 9.38
N GLU A 74 -5.15 12.06 8.74
CA GLU A 74 -4.13 13.08 8.53
C GLU A 74 -4.34 14.20 9.54
N LYS A 75 -3.34 14.46 10.37
CA LYS A 75 -3.36 15.53 11.35
C LYS A 75 -2.71 16.76 10.74
N ASP A 76 -3.45 17.86 10.73
CA ASP A 76 -2.93 19.17 10.34
C ASP A 76 -2.00 19.67 11.44
N ASP A 77 -0.73 19.93 11.08
CA ASP A 77 0.30 20.34 12.02
C ASP A 77 0.04 21.75 12.62
N ASN A 78 -0.72 22.60 11.92
CA ASN A 78 -1.02 23.98 12.37
C ASN A 78 -2.27 24.04 13.23
N THR A 79 -3.32 23.28 12.91
CA THR A 79 -4.60 23.35 13.58
C THR A 79 -4.84 22.19 14.54
N GLY A 80 -4.01 21.15 14.48
CA GLY A 80 -4.20 19.90 15.24
C GLY A 80 -5.40 19.08 14.82
N LYS A 81 -6.17 19.53 13.83
CA LYS A 81 -7.38 18.87 13.35
C LYS A 81 -7.08 17.61 12.59
N THR A 82 -7.74 16.53 12.93
CA THR A 82 -7.63 15.24 12.22
C THR A 82 -8.67 15.15 11.13
N THR A 83 -8.22 14.89 9.89
CA THR A 83 -9.09 14.72 8.73
C THR A 83 -8.91 13.33 8.15
N LYS A 84 -10.02 12.62 7.88
CA LYS A 84 -9.99 11.32 7.22
C LYS A 84 -9.71 11.48 5.73
N VAL A 85 -8.57 11.01 5.28
CA VAL A 85 -8.14 11.06 3.89
C VAL A 85 -8.34 9.70 3.23
N LYS A 86 -8.90 9.72 2.01
CA LYS A 86 -9.07 8.54 1.18
C LYS A 86 -8.21 8.67 -0.07
N GLU A 87 -7.30 7.74 -0.27
CA GLU A 87 -6.37 7.73 -1.39
C GLU A 87 -6.45 6.46 -2.23
N ARG A 88 -6.18 6.62 -3.53
CA ARG A 88 -5.95 5.48 -4.42
C ARG A 88 -4.52 5.01 -4.26
N SER A 89 -4.36 3.75 -3.87
CA SER A 89 -3.06 3.12 -3.68
C SER A 89 -2.94 1.86 -4.54
N HIS A 90 -1.73 1.36 -4.65
CA HIS A 90 -1.39 0.14 -5.36
C HIS A 90 -0.71 -0.85 -4.43
N VAL A 91 -1.25 -2.06 -4.36
CA VAL A 91 -0.56 -3.19 -3.76
C VAL A 91 0.30 -3.85 -4.83
N VAL A 92 1.59 -3.89 -4.59
CA VAL A 92 2.59 -4.46 -5.48
C VAL A 92 3.26 -5.65 -4.81
N THR A 93 3.43 -6.75 -5.52
CA THR A 93 4.15 -7.91 -5.01
C THR A 93 5.55 -7.99 -5.62
N SER A 94 6.49 -8.68 -4.93
CA SER A 94 7.88 -8.78 -5.40
C SER A 94 8.05 -9.55 -6.70
N GLY A 95 7.10 -10.44 -7.04
CA GLY A 95 7.26 -11.36 -8.16
C GLY A 95 8.53 -12.21 -7.99
N LYS A 96 9.35 -12.25 -9.04
CA LYS A 96 10.65 -12.97 -9.04
C LYS A 96 11.79 -12.18 -8.42
N LYS A 97 11.57 -10.90 -8.02
CA LYS A 97 12.65 -10.06 -7.44
C LYS A 97 13.00 -10.48 -6.02
N GLY A 98 14.30 -10.54 -5.75
CA GLY A 98 14.82 -10.71 -4.40
C GLY A 98 14.47 -9.52 -3.49
N LYS A 99 14.44 -9.73 -2.19
CA LYS A 99 13.99 -8.77 -1.17
C LYS A 99 14.65 -7.39 -1.27
N ARG A 100 15.97 -7.34 -1.50
CA ARG A 100 16.72 -6.07 -1.61
C ARG A 100 16.30 -5.29 -2.85
N ALA A 101 16.27 -5.95 -4.01
CA ALA A 101 15.87 -5.36 -5.29
C ALA A 101 14.42 -4.87 -5.24
N PHE A 102 13.51 -5.65 -4.66
CA PHE A 102 12.13 -5.25 -4.44
C PHE A 102 12.00 -3.97 -3.61
N LYS A 103 12.63 -3.95 -2.42
CA LYS A 103 12.60 -2.76 -1.55
C LYS A 103 13.20 -1.52 -2.23
N LYS A 104 14.30 -1.68 -2.99
CA LYS A 104 14.92 -0.60 -3.76
C LYS A 104 13.98 -0.06 -4.83
N ALA A 105 13.32 -0.95 -5.58
CA ALA A 105 12.34 -0.57 -6.61
C ALA A 105 11.14 0.18 -6.02
N VAL A 106 10.54 -0.34 -4.95
CA VAL A 106 9.40 0.29 -4.25
C VAL A 106 9.79 1.66 -3.70
N LYS A 107 10.94 1.77 -3.04
CA LYS A 107 11.41 3.06 -2.51
C LYS A 107 11.69 4.08 -3.62
N SER A 108 12.24 3.64 -4.75
CA SER A 108 12.45 4.49 -5.94
C SER A 108 11.12 5.00 -6.50
N LEU A 109 10.09 4.14 -6.57
CA LEU A 109 8.74 4.54 -6.98
C LEU A 109 8.13 5.54 -6.00
N GLY A 110 8.20 5.29 -4.70
CA GLY A 110 7.72 6.23 -3.70
C GLY A 110 8.35 7.62 -3.84
N LYS A 111 9.68 7.67 -4.03
CA LYS A 111 10.40 8.93 -4.29
C LYS A 111 9.91 9.62 -5.57
N LYS A 112 9.79 8.88 -6.68
CA LYS A 112 9.32 9.41 -7.97
C LYS A 112 7.94 10.06 -7.85
N TYR A 113 7.06 9.46 -7.04
CA TYR A 113 5.69 9.95 -6.85
C TYR A 113 5.55 10.95 -5.70
N GLY A 114 6.65 11.34 -5.06
CA GLY A 114 6.65 12.32 -3.97
C GLY A 114 5.97 11.83 -2.70
N GLN A 115 5.97 10.50 -2.47
CA GLN A 115 5.47 9.96 -1.21
C GLN A 115 6.49 10.18 -0.08
N ASP A 116 6.00 10.50 1.11
CA ASP A 116 6.85 10.64 2.29
C ASP A 116 7.38 9.30 2.78
N ALA A 117 6.57 8.25 2.59
CA ALA A 117 6.90 6.90 3.02
C ALA A 117 6.32 5.83 2.10
N VAL A 118 6.87 4.63 2.18
CA VAL A 118 6.33 3.42 1.54
C VAL A 118 6.25 2.29 2.56
N LEU A 119 5.13 1.58 2.55
CA LEU A 119 4.94 0.39 3.36
C LEU A 119 5.43 -0.83 2.58
N THR A 120 6.32 -1.61 3.19
CA THR A 120 6.81 -2.88 2.64
C THR A 120 6.67 -4.00 3.66
N GLN A 121 6.19 -5.15 3.22
CA GLN A 121 6.22 -6.39 3.99
C GLN A 121 6.96 -7.46 3.18
N THR A 122 7.81 -8.19 3.86
CA THR A 122 8.43 -9.42 3.37
C THR A 122 8.04 -10.55 4.33
N LYS A 123 8.80 -11.64 4.46
CA LYS A 123 8.51 -12.71 5.45
C LYS A 123 8.42 -12.21 6.91
N LYS A 124 8.96 -11.02 7.23
CA LYS A 124 8.91 -10.36 8.54
C LYS A 124 7.74 -9.36 8.58
N PRO A 125 7.36 -8.87 9.78
CA PRO A 125 6.38 -7.80 9.90
C PRO A 125 6.64 -6.62 8.99
N GLY A 126 5.56 -5.95 8.59
CA GLY A 126 5.62 -4.79 7.71
C GLY A 126 6.48 -3.67 8.27
N THR A 127 7.10 -2.92 7.38
CA THR A 127 7.95 -1.77 7.71
C THR A 127 7.56 -0.59 6.86
N VAL A 128 7.22 0.53 7.49
CA VAL A 128 7.11 1.84 6.84
C VAL A 128 8.51 2.42 6.73
N SER A 129 8.93 2.78 5.54
CA SER A 129 10.26 3.34 5.25
C SER A 129 10.12 4.72 4.64
N ALA A 130 10.82 5.70 5.21
CA ALA A 130 10.87 7.05 4.67
C ALA A 130 11.46 7.07 3.26
N THR A 131 10.88 7.89 2.42
CA THR A 131 11.36 8.21 1.06
C THR A 131 11.95 9.61 1.00
N ARG A 132 11.51 10.52 1.87
CA ARG A 132 12.05 11.89 2.02
C ARG A 132 13.31 11.92 2.90
N LYS A 133 14.12 12.99 2.76
CA LYS A 133 15.37 13.18 3.53
C LYS A 133 15.13 13.33 5.03
N GLY A 134 14.10 14.06 5.45
CA GLY A 134 13.75 14.32 6.87
C GLY A 134 13.21 13.10 7.65
N GLY A 135 13.06 11.93 7.00
CA GLY A 135 12.54 10.74 7.68
C GLY A 135 11.03 10.79 7.91
N LEU A 136 10.55 10.03 8.89
CA LEU A 136 9.13 9.93 9.31
C LEU A 136 8.81 10.79 10.53
N GLY A 137 9.73 11.61 10.96
CA GLY A 137 9.71 12.39 12.18
C GLY A 137 11.03 12.24 12.93
N LYS A 138 11.08 12.77 14.14
CA LYS A 138 12.25 12.66 15.04
C LYS A 138 11.94 11.73 16.21
N ASP A 139 12.95 11.03 16.69
CA ASP A 139 12.86 10.24 17.90
C ASP A 139 13.05 11.14 19.15
N SER A 140 12.99 10.54 20.34
CA SER A 140 13.20 11.25 21.62
C SER A 140 14.58 11.92 21.76
N GLN A 141 15.53 11.53 20.91
CA GLN A 141 16.89 12.09 20.86
C GLN A 141 17.07 13.06 19.68
N GLY A 142 15.99 13.51 19.03
CA GLY A 142 16.02 14.44 17.91
C GLY A 142 16.54 13.85 16.56
N ARG A 143 16.79 12.54 16.49
CA ARG A 143 17.30 11.88 15.28
C ARG A 143 16.17 11.55 14.32
N ASN A 144 16.43 11.68 13.01
CA ASN A 144 15.44 11.35 11.98
C ASN A 144 15.08 9.85 11.98
N VAL A 145 13.82 9.53 12.20
CA VAL A 145 13.28 8.17 12.13
C VAL A 145 13.14 7.76 10.66
N LYS A 146 13.97 6.84 10.22
CA LYS A 146 13.97 6.36 8.82
C LYS A 146 13.03 5.19 8.58
N ARG A 147 12.61 4.47 9.62
CA ARG A 147 11.76 3.26 9.55
C ARG A 147 10.94 3.08 10.81
N ILE A 148 9.69 2.63 10.61
CA ILE A 148 8.78 2.26 11.70
C ILE A 148 8.26 0.85 11.44
N LYS A 149 8.13 0.02 12.48
CA LYS A 149 7.49 -1.29 12.39
C LYS A 149 5.98 -1.10 12.27
N ALA A 150 5.37 -1.62 11.20
CA ALA A 150 3.93 -1.53 10.96
C ALA A 150 3.15 -2.74 11.47
N GLY A 151 3.83 -3.78 11.94
CA GLY A 151 3.18 -5.01 12.37
C GLY A 151 2.88 -5.99 11.24
N LYS A 152 1.96 -6.94 11.48
CA LYS A 152 1.61 -7.99 10.52
C LYS A 152 0.39 -7.58 9.70
N PHE A 153 0.37 -8.02 8.45
CA PHE A 153 -0.81 -7.90 7.57
C PHE A 153 -1.96 -8.74 8.12
N LYS A 154 -3.09 -8.10 8.34
CA LYS A 154 -4.30 -8.71 8.90
C LYS A 154 -5.49 -8.47 7.95
N PRO A 155 -5.91 -9.47 7.17
CA PRO A 155 -7.14 -9.40 6.38
C PRO A 155 -8.37 -9.26 7.27
N GLY A 156 -9.39 -8.53 6.79
CA GLY A 156 -10.66 -8.34 7.49
C GLY A 156 -10.61 -7.38 8.69
N GLN A 157 -9.48 -6.76 8.95
CA GLN A 157 -9.33 -5.85 10.09
C GLN A 157 -9.16 -4.40 9.64
N THR A 158 -9.57 -3.48 10.50
CA THR A 158 -9.31 -2.04 10.41
C THR A 158 -8.31 -1.62 11.49
N SER A 159 -7.64 -0.51 11.30
CA SER A 159 -6.76 0.10 12.29
C SER A 159 -7.14 1.57 12.49
N PRO A 160 -7.05 2.10 13.71
CA PRO A 160 -7.24 3.52 13.97
C PRO A 160 -6.28 4.39 13.16
N GLU A 161 -5.05 3.92 12.94
CA GLU A 161 -4.00 4.64 12.18
C GLU A 161 -4.23 4.62 10.67
N GLY A 162 -5.17 3.80 10.18
CA GLY A 162 -5.51 3.68 8.77
C GLY A 162 -5.71 2.24 8.31
N ASP A 163 -6.49 2.08 7.27
CA ASP A 163 -6.76 0.80 6.63
C ASP A 163 -6.70 0.90 5.11
N THR A 164 -6.72 -0.25 4.47
CA THR A 164 -6.76 -0.35 3.01
C THR A 164 -7.92 -1.24 2.58
N GLN A 165 -8.63 -0.84 1.54
CA GLN A 165 -9.76 -1.59 1.00
C GLN A 165 -9.47 -2.09 -0.41
N ILE A 166 -9.81 -3.37 -0.65
CA ILE A 166 -9.89 -3.97 -1.97
C ILE A 166 -11.34 -4.41 -2.19
N LYS A 167 -12.01 -3.76 -3.15
CA LYS A 167 -13.45 -3.92 -3.42
C LYS A 167 -14.26 -3.70 -2.14
N LYS A 168 -14.78 -4.38 -1.37
CA LYS A 168 -15.47 -4.12 -0.09
C LYS A 168 -14.75 -4.74 1.12
N LYS A 169 -13.61 -5.41 0.89
CA LYS A 169 -12.86 -6.11 1.96
C LYS A 169 -11.72 -5.22 2.44
N THR A 170 -11.58 -5.09 3.75
CA THR A 170 -10.53 -4.29 4.40
C THR A 170 -9.33 -5.14 4.77
N PHE A 171 -8.19 -4.52 4.90
CA PHE A 171 -7.04 -5.07 5.60
C PHE A 171 -6.25 -3.94 6.28
N ALA A 172 -5.60 -4.27 7.36
CA ALA A 172 -4.77 -3.35 8.13
C ALA A 172 -3.47 -4.02 8.56
N TYR A 173 -2.53 -3.20 9.04
CA TYR A 173 -1.34 -3.65 9.71
C TYR A 173 -1.51 -3.43 11.20
N LYS A 174 -1.28 -4.46 12.00
CA LYS A 174 -1.31 -4.40 13.47
C LYS A 174 0.00 -4.88 14.06
N LYS A 175 0.46 -4.14 15.06
CA LYS A 175 1.56 -4.52 15.94
C LYS A 175 1.19 -5.70 16.81
#